data_fc9ca8361d7e4126c78135cf8d1ce5a5
#
_entry.id   fc9ca8361d7e4126c78135cf8d1ce5a5
#
_cell.length_a   1.000
_cell.length_b   1.000
_cell.length_c   1.000
_cell.angle_alpha   90.00
_cell.angle_beta   90.00
_cell.angle_gamma   90.00
#
_symmetry.space_group_name_H-M   'P 1'
#
loop_
_entity.id
_entity.type
_entity.pdbx_description
1 polymer ?
#
loop_
_entity_poly.entity_id
_entity_poly.type
_entity_poly.pdbx_seq_one_letter_code
_entity_poly.pdbx_strand_id
1 'polypeptide(L)'
;MYYAMLSCDYKKRNQDGIDVMTRMMRTITMALPIIAGMCWGCCGVFVRVLDKAGFNNITITFSRVFIVVILLDITLLVYDKNLFRIEIRQIPLVALIGICGQLLFNICYNTAVLELSLSLATILLCTAPVFVIIFSAILFKEKITPVRVICMLAVLLGCVLLSGVIESGGLMWSVLGLAMGVGTSICNAVSTMATNEASDIRKIHPLTVQFYAALFALIPMLPFADYSAVGGFIAESPATHIPYLIVYALVAALLPNLLFNIAFKFMDSSIVSILASGAEPTSALFFGLLVYREVPTVFGFVGTVLVIVAIIILSKAVSAGK
;
A
#
# COMPACT_ATOMS: atom_id res chain seq x y z
N MET A 1 50.68 -17.68 21.08
CA MET A 1 49.34 -17.88 21.67
C MET A 1 48.55 -16.56 21.82
N TYR A 2 49.17 -15.47 22.32
CA TYR A 2 48.53 -14.16 22.52
C TYR A 2 48.07 -13.49 21.21
N TYR A 3 48.84 -13.56 20.12
CA TYR A 3 48.49 -13.01 18.81
C TYR A 3 47.32 -13.78 18.12
N ALA A 4 47.20 -15.08 18.37
CA ALA A 4 46.08 -15.87 17.83
C ALA A 4 44.76 -15.56 18.55
N MET A 5 44.80 -15.24 19.85
CA MET A 5 43.63 -14.80 20.61
C MET A 5 43.13 -13.44 20.16
N LEU A 6 44.04 -12.45 19.96
CA LEU A 6 43.68 -11.10 19.47
C LEU A 6 43.10 -11.12 18.05
N SER A 7 43.62 -11.99 17.17
CA SER A 7 43.09 -12.11 15.81
C SER A 7 41.74 -12.83 15.77
N CYS A 8 41.47 -13.73 16.70
CA CYS A 8 40.18 -14.40 16.84
C CYS A 8 39.10 -13.45 17.39
N ASP A 9 39.46 -12.63 18.40
CA ASP A 9 38.56 -11.62 18.96
C ASP A 9 38.23 -10.51 17.95
N TYR A 10 39.23 -10.08 17.15
CA TYR A 10 38.99 -9.07 16.09
C TYR A 10 38.09 -9.60 14.99
N LYS A 11 38.26 -10.85 14.56
CA LYS A 11 37.42 -11.52 13.56
C LYS A 11 35.98 -11.72 14.07
N LYS A 12 35.83 -12.11 15.34
CA LYS A 12 34.53 -12.30 15.99
C LYS A 12 33.79 -10.97 16.13
N ARG A 13 34.46 -9.90 16.57
CA ARG A 13 33.89 -8.54 16.70
C ARG A 13 33.46 -7.95 15.37
N ASN A 14 34.23 -8.21 14.28
CA ASN A 14 33.82 -7.79 12.92
C ASN A 14 32.63 -8.61 12.41
N GLN A 15 32.56 -9.89 12.70
CA GLN A 15 31.45 -10.76 12.30
C GLN A 15 30.17 -10.40 13.06
N ASP A 16 30.26 -10.15 14.39
CA ASP A 16 29.15 -9.66 15.21
C ASP A 16 28.66 -8.29 14.73
N GLY A 17 29.54 -7.38 14.32
CA GLY A 17 29.20 -6.08 13.75
C GLY A 17 28.48 -6.19 12.40
N ILE A 18 28.91 -7.09 11.53
CA ILE A 18 28.27 -7.39 10.23
C ILE A 18 26.89 -8.03 10.46
N ASP A 19 26.76 -8.94 11.40
CA ASP A 19 25.50 -9.59 11.73
C ASP A 19 24.48 -8.63 12.34
N VAL A 20 24.92 -7.71 13.22
CA VAL A 20 24.08 -6.65 13.79
C VAL A 20 23.62 -5.70 12.69
N MET A 21 24.52 -5.26 11.79
CA MET A 21 24.19 -4.38 10.68
C MET A 21 23.21 -5.07 9.70
N THR A 22 23.41 -6.34 9.42
CA THR A 22 22.51 -7.14 8.55
C THR A 22 21.12 -7.29 9.19
N ARG A 23 21.04 -7.55 10.49
CA ARG A 23 19.75 -7.61 11.23
C ARG A 23 19.06 -6.26 11.25
N MET A 24 19.79 -5.18 11.49
CA MET A 24 19.26 -3.82 11.49
C MET A 24 18.72 -3.44 10.11
N MET A 25 19.45 -3.72 9.03
CA MET A 25 19.01 -3.52 7.66
C MET A 25 17.72 -4.31 7.36
N ARG A 26 17.64 -5.59 7.75
CA ARG A 26 16.43 -6.41 7.59
C ARG A 26 15.23 -5.84 8.35
N THR A 27 15.43 -5.37 9.58
CA THR A 27 14.34 -4.76 10.38
C THR A 27 13.84 -3.47 9.74
N ILE A 28 14.75 -2.62 9.26
CA ILE A 28 14.40 -1.38 8.55
C ILE A 28 13.62 -1.69 7.27
N THR A 29 14.06 -2.67 6.49
CA THR A 29 13.39 -3.03 5.23
C THR A 29 11.99 -3.59 5.46
N MET A 30 11.76 -4.36 6.53
CA MET A 30 10.42 -4.85 6.89
C MET A 30 9.50 -3.75 7.40
N ALA A 31 10.04 -2.67 7.96
CA ALA A 31 9.24 -1.52 8.36
C ALA A 31 8.64 -0.77 7.16
N LEU A 32 9.27 -0.83 5.97
CA LEU A 32 8.82 -0.10 4.78
C LEU A 32 7.38 -0.43 4.38
N PRO A 33 6.99 -1.70 4.14
CA PRO A 33 5.62 -2.04 3.77
C PRO A 33 4.64 -1.85 4.92
N ILE A 34 5.07 -1.99 6.18
CA ILE A 34 4.22 -1.72 7.35
C ILE A 34 3.87 -0.23 7.41
N ILE A 35 4.88 0.65 7.28
CA ILE A 35 4.66 2.10 7.26
C ILE A 35 3.80 2.50 6.05
N ALA A 36 4.02 1.89 4.88
CA ALA A 36 3.19 2.12 3.71
C ALA A 36 1.72 1.76 3.98
N GLY A 37 1.45 0.59 4.56
CA GLY A 37 0.11 0.18 4.97
C GLY A 37 -0.52 1.11 6.01
N MET A 38 0.27 1.55 7.01
CA MET A 38 -0.20 2.53 7.99
C MET A 38 -0.59 3.87 7.35
N CYS A 39 0.16 4.33 6.37
CA CYS A 39 -0.16 5.54 5.61
C CYS A 39 -1.45 5.37 4.79
N TRP A 40 -1.65 4.21 4.15
CA TRP A 40 -2.92 3.94 3.45
C TRP A 40 -4.11 3.85 4.40
N GLY A 41 -3.94 3.25 5.58
CA GLY A 41 -5.01 3.18 6.58
C GLY A 41 -5.44 4.54 7.12
N CYS A 42 -4.53 5.52 7.23
CA CYS A 42 -4.93 6.88 7.63
C CYS A 42 -5.61 7.68 6.49
N CYS A 43 -5.57 7.19 5.24
CA CYS A 43 -6.19 7.83 4.09
C CYS A 43 -7.68 8.13 4.31
N GLY A 44 -8.40 7.23 5.00
CA GLY A 44 -9.83 7.40 5.30
C GLY A 44 -10.16 8.69 6.04
N VAL A 45 -9.24 9.22 6.85
CA VAL A 45 -9.43 10.51 7.53
C VAL A 45 -9.52 11.65 6.53
N PHE A 46 -8.63 11.68 5.56
CA PHE A 46 -8.62 12.71 4.51
C PHE A 46 -9.81 12.59 3.57
N VAL A 47 -10.17 11.37 3.18
CA VAL A 47 -11.29 11.09 2.29
C VAL A 47 -12.60 11.58 2.89
N ARG A 48 -12.87 11.32 4.19
CA ARG A 48 -14.08 11.79 4.86
C ARG A 48 -14.21 13.30 4.90
N VAL A 49 -13.11 14.04 4.97
CA VAL A 49 -13.13 15.51 4.94
C VAL A 49 -13.49 16.01 3.54
N LEU A 50 -12.87 15.43 2.49
CA LEU A 50 -13.12 15.82 1.10
C LEU A 50 -14.53 15.42 0.61
N ASP A 51 -15.03 14.27 1.06
CA ASP A 51 -16.41 13.82 0.81
C ASP A 51 -17.42 14.82 1.38
N LYS A 52 -17.23 15.27 2.63
CA LYS A 52 -18.06 16.33 3.24
C LYS A 52 -17.95 17.67 2.53
N ALA A 53 -16.84 17.94 1.86
CA ALA A 53 -16.64 19.13 1.03
C ALA A 53 -17.28 19.00 -0.38
N GLY A 54 -17.99 17.88 -0.66
CA GLY A 54 -18.72 17.65 -1.91
C GLY A 54 -17.88 17.03 -3.03
N PHE A 55 -16.69 16.51 -2.74
CA PHE A 55 -15.88 15.80 -3.74
C PHE A 55 -16.48 14.44 -4.04
N ASN A 56 -16.64 14.10 -5.32
CA ASN A 56 -16.93 12.74 -5.73
C ASN A 56 -15.65 11.87 -5.66
N ASN A 57 -15.81 10.53 -5.65
CA ASN A 57 -14.72 9.58 -5.49
C ASN A 57 -13.59 9.73 -6.53
N ILE A 58 -13.93 10.09 -7.79
CA ILE A 58 -12.94 10.32 -8.85
C ILE A 58 -12.17 11.60 -8.55
N THR A 59 -12.84 12.66 -8.12
CA THR A 59 -12.22 13.95 -7.79
C THR A 59 -11.32 13.84 -6.56
N ILE A 60 -11.69 13.05 -5.54
CA ILE A 60 -10.83 12.75 -4.39
C ILE A 60 -9.53 12.06 -4.86
N THR A 61 -9.63 11.05 -5.71
CA THR A 61 -8.48 10.33 -6.24
C THR A 61 -7.65 11.21 -7.18
N PHE A 62 -8.32 11.95 -8.08
CA PHE A 62 -7.70 12.91 -9.00
C PHE A 62 -6.87 13.95 -8.25
N SER A 63 -7.42 14.58 -7.21
CA SER A 63 -6.74 15.65 -6.48
C SER A 63 -5.42 15.20 -5.87
N ARG A 64 -5.36 14.00 -5.26
CA ARG A 64 -4.12 13.46 -4.72
C ARG A 64 -3.12 13.07 -5.81
N VAL A 65 -3.58 12.41 -6.88
CA VAL A 65 -2.70 11.96 -7.97
C VAL A 65 -2.13 13.15 -8.74
N PHE A 66 -2.94 14.18 -8.98
CA PHE A 66 -2.50 15.43 -9.63
C PHE A 66 -1.38 16.10 -8.84
N ILE A 67 -1.54 16.24 -7.53
CA ILE A 67 -0.50 16.83 -6.67
C ILE A 67 0.76 15.95 -6.63
N VAL A 68 0.60 14.62 -6.58
CA VAL A 68 1.73 13.67 -6.64
C VAL A 68 2.52 13.84 -7.94
N VAL A 69 1.85 14.00 -9.09
CA VAL A 69 2.54 14.25 -10.36
C VAL A 69 3.34 15.54 -10.30
N ILE A 70 2.76 16.63 -9.79
CA ILE A 70 3.48 17.92 -9.65
C ILE A 70 4.67 17.79 -8.70
N LEU A 71 4.48 17.15 -7.53
CA LEU A 71 5.57 16.98 -6.55
C LEU A 71 6.71 16.13 -7.11
N LEU A 72 6.38 15.07 -7.84
CA LEU A 72 7.38 14.20 -8.48
C LEU A 72 8.05 14.91 -9.65
N ASP A 73 7.32 15.69 -10.45
CA ASP A 73 7.90 16.49 -11.53
C ASP A 73 8.96 17.46 -10.97
N ILE A 74 8.61 18.22 -9.94
CA ILE A 74 9.55 19.12 -9.27
C ILE A 74 10.73 18.33 -8.68
N THR A 75 10.47 17.21 -8.02
CA THR A 75 11.51 16.39 -7.41
C THR A 75 12.50 15.86 -8.45
N LEU A 76 12.01 15.34 -9.58
CA LEU A 76 12.84 14.83 -10.66
C LEU A 76 13.63 15.93 -11.36
N LEU A 77 13.03 17.12 -11.53
CA LEU A 77 13.71 18.28 -12.11
C LEU A 77 14.88 18.77 -11.25
N VAL A 78 14.72 18.72 -9.91
CA VAL A 78 15.73 19.21 -8.96
C VAL A 78 16.78 18.14 -8.65
N TYR A 79 16.36 16.89 -8.48
CA TYR A 79 17.24 15.80 -8.03
C TYR A 79 18.09 15.22 -9.16
N ASP A 80 17.44 14.71 -10.21
CA ASP A 80 18.11 14.18 -11.41
C ASP A 80 17.16 14.09 -12.60
N LYS A 81 17.38 14.94 -13.58
CA LYS A 81 16.58 14.98 -14.83
C LYS A 81 16.70 13.70 -15.67
N ASN A 82 17.74 12.88 -15.47
CA ASN A 82 17.86 11.60 -16.18
C ASN A 82 16.80 10.61 -15.75
N LEU A 83 16.21 10.77 -14.57
CA LEU A 83 15.11 9.92 -14.08
C LEU A 83 13.79 10.10 -14.85
N PHE A 84 13.66 11.17 -15.66
CA PHE A 84 12.56 11.26 -16.64
C PHE A 84 12.74 10.31 -17.83
N ARG A 85 13.94 9.78 -18.03
CA ARG A 85 14.17 8.88 -19.15
C ARG A 85 13.68 7.48 -18.81
N ILE A 86 12.72 7.00 -19.58
CA ILE A 86 12.20 5.64 -19.52
C ILE A 86 12.33 5.00 -20.91
N GLU A 87 12.70 3.75 -20.95
CA GLU A 87 12.71 3.02 -22.20
C GLU A 87 11.29 2.76 -22.70
N ILE A 88 11.03 2.89 -23.99
CA ILE A 88 9.71 2.67 -24.61
C ILE A 88 9.16 1.29 -24.24
N ARG A 89 10.02 0.29 -24.09
CA ARG A 89 9.65 -1.08 -23.69
C ARG A 89 9.15 -1.18 -22.23
N GLN A 90 9.44 -0.19 -21.40
CA GLN A 90 9.03 -0.15 -19.99
C GLN A 90 7.71 0.62 -19.80
N ILE A 91 7.30 1.44 -20.79
CA ILE A 91 6.06 2.24 -20.74
C ILE A 91 4.82 1.37 -20.47
N PRO A 92 4.58 0.24 -21.18
CA PRO A 92 3.40 -0.59 -20.89
C PRO A 92 3.35 -1.09 -19.46
N LEU A 93 4.51 -1.37 -18.85
CA LEU A 93 4.59 -1.85 -17.47
C LEU A 93 4.18 -0.77 -16.47
N VAL A 94 4.73 0.45 -16.59
CA VAL A 94 4.38 1.55 -15.70
C VAL A 94 2.94 2.05 -15.93
N ALA A 95 2.44 1.97 -17.17
CA ALA A 95 1.05 2.25 -17.49
C ALA A 95 0.12 1.22 -16.82
N LEU A 96 0.48 -0.06 -16.83
CA LEU A 96 -0.25 -1.11 -16.13
C LEU A 96 -0.31 -0.85 -14.63
N ILE A 97 0.80 -0.41 -14.01
CA ILE A 97 0.84 -0.04 -12.59
C ILE A 97 -0.15 1.11 -12.30
N GLY A 98 -0.14 2.15 -13.11
CA GLY A 98 -1.02 3.32 -12.94
C GLY A 98 -2.49 2.98 -13.18
N ILE A 99 -2.79 2.36 -14.31
CA ILE A 99 -4.17 2.04 -14.71
C ILE A 99 -4.78 1.01 -13.76
N CYS A 100 -4.10 -0.11 -13.50
CA CYS A 100 -4.62 -1.14 -12.60
C CYS A 100 -4.56 -0.69 -11.14
N GLY A 101 -3.44 -0.14 -10.68
CA GLY A 101 -3.23 0.15 -9.26
C GLY A 101 -3.92 1.41 -8.75
N GLN A 102 -4.29 2.34 -9.61
CA GLN A 102 -4.93 3.57 -9.18
C GLN A 102 -6.29 3.81 -9.83
N LEU A 103 -6.43 3.68 -11.15
CA LEU A 103 -7.70 3.96 -11.83
C LEU A 103 -8.70 2.82 -11.65
N LEU A 104 -8.42 1.62 -12.19
CA LEU A 104 -9.35 0.48 -12.14
C LEU A 104 -9.59 0.02 -10.70
N PHE A 105 -8.55 0.00 -9.88
CA PHE A 105 -8.67 -0.29 -8.47
C PHE A 105 -9.75 0.59 -7.80
N ASN A 106 -9.68 1.93 -7.98
CA ASN A 106 -10.66 2.82 -7.35
C ASN A 106 -12.05 2.66 -7.94
N ILE A 107 -12.20 2.46 -9.26
CA ILE A 107 -13.51 2.21 -9.89
C ILE A 107 -14.13 0.95 -9.31
N CYS A 108 -13.39 -0.16 -9.28
CA CYS A 108 -13.87 -1.42 -8.76
C CYS A 108 -14.22 -1.34 -7.26
N TYR A 109 -13.33 -0.73 -6.46
CA TYR A 109 -13.52 -0.59 -5.02
C TYR A 109 -14.75 0.26 -4.69
N ASN A 110 -14.88 1.42 -5.32
CA ASN A 110 -16.01 2.32 -5.07
C ASN A 110 -17.34 1.68 -5.50
N THR A 111 -17.36 0.96 -6.63
CA THR A 111 -18.56 0.22 -7.05
C THR A 111 -18.89 -0.89 -6.04
N ALA A 112 -17.88 -1.61 -5.53
CA ALA A 112 -18.10 -2.64 -4.51
C ALA A 112 -18.65 -2.03 -3.20
N VAL A 113 -18.19 -0.84 -2.79
CA VAL A 113 -18.69 -0.14 -1.60
C VAL A 113 -20.16 0.26 -1.77
N LEU A 114 -20.56 0.74 -2.95
CA LEU A 114 -21.94 1.16 -3.24
C LEU A 114 -22.90 -0.02 -3.33
N GLU A 115 -22.45 -1.12 -3.91
CA GLU A 115 -23.27 -2.31 -4.19
C GLU A 115 -23.36 -3.29 -3.00
N LEU A 116 -22.39 -3.28 -2.09
CA LEU A 116 -22.35 -4.17 -0.94
C LEU A 116 -22.42 -3.40 0.39
N SER A 117 -21.28 -3.08 0.92
CA SER A 117 -21.03 -2.24 2.08
C SER A 117 -19.54 -1.93 2.13
N LEU A 118 -19.16 -0.86 2.81
CA LEU A 118 -17.75 -0.51 3.03
C LEU A 118 -16.98 -1.68 3.66
N SER A 119 -17.58 -2.33 4.67
CA SER A 119 -16.95 -3.44 5.39
C SER A 119 -16.70 -4.64 4.48
N LEU A 120 -17.68 -5.04 3.67
CA LEU A 120 -17.53 -6.20 2.78
C LEU A 120 -16.57 -5.91 1.63
N ALA A 121 -16.61 -4.69 1.06
CA ALA A 121 -15.66 -4.27 0.05
C ALA A 121 -14.22 -4.27 0.59
N THR A 122 -14.01 -3.85 1.84
CA THR A 122 -12.70 -3.88 2.50
C THR A 122 -12.22 -5.31 2.74
N ILE A 123 -13.10 -6.24 3.16
CA ILE A 123 -12.74 -7.67 3.29
C ILE A 123 -12.28 -8.23 1.93
N LEU A 124 -13.04 -7.93 0.86
CA LEU A 124 -12.67 -8.38 -0.47
C LEU A 124 -11.31 -7.81 -0.89
N LEU A 125 -11.03 -6.53 -0.63
CA LEU A 125 -9.71 -5.94 -0.86
C LEU A 125 -8.61 -6.67 -0.08
N CYS A 126 -8.84 -7.03 1.18
CA CYS A 126 -7.87 -7.77 2.00
C CYS A 126 -7.56 -9.18 1.45
N THR A 127 -8.29 -9.67 0.45
CA THR A 127 -7.95 -10.92 -0.26
C THR A 127 -6.84 -10.73 -1.29
N ALA A 128 -6.42 -9.50 -1.61
CA ALA A 128 -5.36 -9.23 -2.58
C ALA A 128 -4.06 -10.04 -2.34
N PRO A 129 -3.53 -10.24 -1.12
CA PRO A 129 -2.37 -11.08 -0.87
C PRO A 129 -2.51 -12.52 -1.37
N VAL A 130 -3.75 -13.06 -1.45
CA VAL A 130 -3.99 -14.40 -2.01
C VAL A 130 -3.61 -14.42 -3.48
N PHE A 131 -4.11 -13.44 -4.25
CA PHE A 131 -3.77 -13.30 -5.68
C PHE A 131 -2.30 -12.99 -5.88
N VAL A 132 -1.70 -12.16 -5.00
CA VAL A 132 -0.25 -11.87 -5.03
C VAL A 132 0.57 -13.15 -4.85
N ILE A 133 0.25 -14.00 -3.87
CA ILE A 133 0.97 -15.27 -3.65
C ILE A 133 0.84 -16.18 -4.88
N ILE A 134 -0.36 -16.29 -5.47
CA ILE A 134 -0.59 -17.11 -6.65
C ILE A 134 0.21 -16.56 -7.84
N PHE A 135 0.11 -15.26 -8.12
CA PHE A 135 0.79 -14.63 -9.26
C PHE A 135 2.31 -14.63 -9.07
N SER A 136 2.82 -14.39 -7.87
CA SER A 136 4.27 -14.41 -7.61
C SER A 136 4.86 -15.81 -7.77
N ALA A 137 4.13 -16.85 -7.36
CA ALA A 137 4.54 -18.22 -7.57
C ALA A 137 4.60 -18.60 -9.05
N ILE A 138 3.63 -18.11 -9.86
CA ILE A 138 3.57 -18.39 -11.30
C ILE A 138 4.59 -17.57 -12.08
N LEU A 139 4.67 -16.25 -11.84
CA LEU A 139 5.46 -15.32 -12.63
C LEU A 139 6.92 -15.27 -12.20
N PHE A 140 7.19 -15.23 -10.89
CA PHE A 140 8.54 -15.05 -10.34
C PHE A 140 9.10 -16.31 -9.71
N LYS A 141 8.34 -17.41 -9.70
CA LYS A 141 8.72 -18.68 -9.08
C LYS A 141 9.07 -18.54 -7.59
N GLU A 142 8.44 -17.59 -6.90
CA GLU A 142 8.59 -17.43 -5.46
C GLU A 142 8.09 -18.67 -4.73
N LYS A 143 8.82 -19.11 -3.69
CA LYS A 143 8.43 -20.28 -2.91
C LYS A 143 7.27 -19.96 -1.99
N ILE A 144 6.18 -20.72 -2.12
CA ILE A 144 5.05 -20.66 -1.19
C ILE A 144 5.45 -21.41 0.06
N THR A 145 5.76 -20.70 1.15
CA THR A 145 6.06 -21.32 2.43
C THR A 145 4.80 -21.44 3.30
N PRO A 146 4.66 -22.48 4.15
CA PRO A 146 3.51 -22.62 5.05
C PRO A 146 3.33 -21.39 5.95
N VAL A 147 4.43 -20.76 6.37
CA VAL A 147 4.37 -19.54 7.21
C VAL A 147 3.67 -18.40 6.48
N ARG A 148 3.97 -18.17 5.18
CA ARG A 148 3.30 -17.12 4.38
C ARG A 148 1.80 -17.38 4.29
N VAL A 149 1.39 -18.63 4.05
CA VAL A 149 -0.02 -19.02 3.95
C VAL A 149 -0.73 -18.84 5.29
N ILE A 150 -0.15 -19.30 6.39
CA ILE A 150 -0.74 -19.17 7.73
C ILE A 150 -0.88 -17.68 8.11
N CYS A 151 0.16 -16.86 7.90
CA CYS A 151 0.10 -15.43 8.19
C CYS A 151 -0.94 -14.72 7.31
N MET A 152 -1.02 -15.07 6.03
CA MET A 152 -2.04 -14.54 5.12
C MET A 152 -3.46 -14.87 5.62
N LEU A 153 -3.72 -16.13 5.99
CA LEU A 153 -5.03 -16.55 6.52
C LEU A 153 -5.35 -15.85 7.84
N ALA A 154 -4.36 -15.63 8.71
CA ALA A 154 -4.52 -14.90 9.95
C ALA A 154 -4.85 -13.40 9.68
N VAL A 155 -4.17 -12.76 8.71
CA VAL A 155 -4.48 -11.38 8.29
C VAL A 155 -5.90 -11.31 7.73
N LEU A 156 -6.31 -12.23 6.85
CA LEU A 156 -7.67 -12.27 6.30
C LEU A 156 -8.72 -12.41 7.40
N LEU A 157 -8.53 -13.35 8.31
CA LEU A 157 -9.44 -13.53 9.46
C LEU A 157 -9.50 -12.27 10.33
N GLY A 158 -8.36 -11.66 10.60
CA GLY A 158 -8.27 -10.39 11.32
C GLY A 158 -9.02 -9.26 10.61
N CYS A 159 -8.92 -9.14 9.30
CA CYS A 159 -9.67 -8.16 8.51
C CYS A 159 -11.19 -8.40 8.57
N VAL A 160 -11.64 -9.66 8.53
CA VAL A 160 -13.05 -10.01 8.71
C VAL A 160 -13.55 -9.56 10.08
N LEU A 161 -12.79 -9.81 11.15
CA LEU A 161 -13.13 -9.37 12.51
C LEU A 161 -13.13 -7.84 12.66
N LEU A 162 -12.16 -7.17 12.02
CA LEU A 162 -12.04 -5.70 12.03
C LEU A 162 -13.18 -4.99 11.30
N SER A 163 -13.75 -5.62 10.26
CA SER A 163 -14.73 -4.99 9.38
C SER A 163 -16.11 -4.75 10.01
N GLY A 164 -16.40 -5.35 11.17
CA GLY A 164 -17.71 -5.25 11.82
C GLY A 164 -18.85 -5.98 11.11
N VAL A 165 -18.56 -6.77 10.05
CA VAL A 165 -19.59 -7.55 9.32
C VAL A 165 -20.32 -8.54 10.22
N ILE A 166 -19.62 -9.12 11.20
CA ILE A 166 -20.19 -10.08 12.15
C ILE A 166 -21.25 -9.42 13.03
N GLU A 167 -21.09 -8.13 13.33
CA GLU A 167 -21.96 -7.38 14.23
C GLU A 167 -23.12 -6.68 13.52
N SER A 168 -22.94 -6.34 12.24
CA SER A 168 -23.93 -5.61 11.45
C SER A 168 -25.17 -6.40 11.05
N GLY A 169 -25.14 -7.75 11.18
CA GLY A 169 -26.30 -8.63 11.00
C GLY A 169 -26.95 -8.69 9.61
N GLY A 170 -26.45 -7.94 8.64
CA GLY A 170 -27.02 -7.85 7.31
C GLY A 170 -25.96 -7.78 6.22
N LEU A 171 -25.85 -8.85 5.42
CA LEU A 171 -25.06 -8.85 4.21
C LEU A 171 -25.96 -8.45 3.04
N MET A 172 -25.69 -7.30 2.44
CA MET A 172 -26.28 -6.95 1.13
C MET A 172 -25.53 -7.75 0.06
N TRP A 173 -26.24 -8.57 -0.66
CA TRP A 173 -25.67 -9.40 -1.73
C TRP A 173 -25.96 -8.77 -3.08
N SER A 174 -24.89 -8.34 -3.77
CA SER A 174 -24.93 -7.91 -5.16
C SER A 174 -23.86 -8.67 -5.93
N VAL A 175 -24.25 -9.36 -6.99
CA VAL A 175 -23.31 -10.08 -7.87
C VAL A 175 -22.30 -9.10 -8.48
N LEU A 176 -22.78 -7.92 -8.88
CA LEU A 176 -21.92 -6.85 -9.40
C LEU A 176 -20.94 -6.40 -8.34
N GLY A 177 -21.40 -6.15 -7.13
CA GLY A 177 -20.56 -5.72 -6.01
C GLY A 177 -19.49 -6.75 -5.66
N LEU A 178 -19.83 -8.04 -5.61
CA LEU A 178 -18.86 -9.13 -5.40
C LEU A 178 -17.83 -9.21 -6.52
N ALA A 179 -18.26 -9.14 -7.79
CA ALA A 179 -17.36 -9.17 -8.94
C ALA A 179 -16.39 -7.97 -8.92
N MET A 180 -16.88 -6.77 -8.59
CA MET A 180 -16.06 -5.58 -8.46
C MET A 180 -15.12 -5.64 -7.25
N GLY A 181 -15.56 -6.17 -6.11
CA GLY A 181 -14.70 -6.36 -4.95
C GLY A 181 -13.55 -7.34 -5.22
N VAL A 182 -13.82 -8.45 -5.89
CA VAL A 182 -12.78 -9.37 -6.37
C VAL A 182 -11.90 -8.70 -7.43
N GLY A 183 -12.50 -7.93 -8.34
CA GLY A 183 -11.80 -7.14 -9.35
C GLY A 183 -10.79 -6.15 -8.70
N THR A 184 -11.18 -5.52 -7.59
CA THR A 184 -10.29 -4.66 -6.79
C THR A 184 -9.03 -5.40 -6.34
N SER A 185 -9.21 -6.61 -5.79
CA SER A 185 -8.10 -7.44 -5.30
C SER A 185 -7.19 -7.91 -6.44
N ILE A 186 -7.76 -8.27 -7.58
CA ILE A 186 -7.00 -8.65 -8.78
C ILE A 186 -6.22 -7.46 -9.32
N CYS A 187 -6.85 -6.28 -9.43
CA CYS A 187 -6.18 -5.06 -9.87
C CYS A 187 -5.01 -4.69 -8.95
N ASN A 188 -5.21 -4.81 -7.63
CA ASN A 188 -4.14 -4.60 -6.65
C ASN A 188 -3.00 -5.61 -6.84
N ALA A 189 -3.32 -6.90 -6.99
CA ALA A 189 -2.31 -7.94 -7.18
C ALA A 189 -1.53 -7.74 -8.50
N VAL A 190 -2.20 -7.43 -9.60
CA VAL A 190 -1.56 -7.13 -10.90
C VAL A 190 -0.62 -5.93 -10.78
N SER A 191 -1.07 -4.85 -10.16
CA SER A 191 -0.25 -3.66 -9.91
C SER A 191 0.96 -3.97 -9.04
N THR A 192 0.80 -4.78 -7.99
CA THR A 192 1.87 -5.24 -7.12
C THR A 192 2.92 -6.05 -7.89
N MET A 193 2.49 -7.00 -8.73
CA MET A 193 3.40 -7.77 -9.58
C MET A 193 4.14 -6.90 -10.59
N ALA A 194 3.42 -6.01 -11.27
CA ALA A 194 4.02 -5.07 -12.21
C ALA A 194 5.04 -4.13 -11.53
N THR A 195 4.75 -3.70 -10.29
CA THR A 195 5.66 -2.88 -9.49
C THR A 195 6.92 -3.66 -9.07
N ASN A 196 6.77 -4.92 -8.69
CA ASN A 196 7.90 -5.81 -8.40
C ASN A 196 8.77 -6.02 -9.63
N GLU A 197 8.17 -6.33 -10.79
CA GLU A 197 8.87 -6.45 -12.07
C GLU A 197 9.65 -5.16 -12.39
N ALA A 198 9.04 -3.99 -12.24
CA ALA A 198 9.66 -2.71 -12.52
C ALA A 198 10.83 -2.42 -11.57
N SER A 199 10.62 -2.62 -10.27
CA SER A 199 11.56 -2.17 -9.23
C SER A 199 12.69 -3.16 -8.97
N ASP A 200 12.40 -4.47 -8.94
CA ASP A 200 13.40 -5.50 -8.64
C ASP A 200 14.04 -6.10 -9.90
N ILE A 201 13.26 -6.48 -10.88
CA ILE A 201 13.78 -7.18 -12.07
C ILE A 201 14.37 -6.19 -13.06
N ARG A 202 13.62 -5.15 -13.45
CA ARG A 202 14.09 -4.15 -14.43
C ARG A 202 14.89 -3.02 -13.81
N LYS A 203 15.01 -2.99 -12.46
CA LYS A 203 15.80 -2.00 -11.72
C LYS A 203 15.47 -0.54 -12.09
N ILE A 204 14.21 -0.27 -12.47
CA ILE A 204 13.74 1.08 -12.72
C ILE A 204 13.75 1.85 -11.41
N HIS A 205 14.18 3.10 -11.44
CA HIS A 205 14.22 3.90 -10.23
C HIS A 205 12.82 4.11 -9.62
N PRO A 206 12.59 3.94 -8.31
CA PRO A 206 11.26 4.03 -7.70
C PRO A 206 10.52 5.34 -7.98
N LEU A 207 11.24 6.47 -8.04
CA LEU A 207 10.66 7.77 -8.41
C LEU A 207 10.14 7.77 -9.84
N THR A 208 10.87 7.16 -10.78
CA THR A 208 10.46 7.02 -12.19
C THR A 208 9.21 6.15 -12.30
N VAL A 209 9.19 5.00 -11.62
CA VAL A 209 8.01 4.12 -11.59
C VAL A 209 6.80 4.88 -11.06
N GLN A 210 6.94 5.57 -9.95
CA GLN A 210 5.85 6.31 -9.31
C GLN A 210 5.35 7.48 -10.16
N PHE A 211 6.26 8.24 -10.79
CA PHE A 211 5.92 9.36 -11.66
C PHE A 211 5.07 8.90 -12.86
N TYR A 212 5.57 7.92 -13.62
CA TYR A 212 4.86 7.44 -14.79
C TYR A 212 3.56 6.69 -14.44
N ALA A 213 3.54 5.91 -13.36
CA ALA A 213 2.32 5.29 -12.87
C ALA A 213 1.26 6.33 -12.51
N ALA A 214 1.64 7.39 -11.77
CA ALA A 214 0.74 8.48 -11.45
C ALA A 214 0.26 9.24 -12.70
N LEU A 215 1.15 9.49 -13.66
CA LEU A 215 0.80 10.15 -14.92
C LEU A 215 -0.21 9.34 -15.75
N PHE A 216 0.01 8.03 -15.90
CA PHE A 216 -0.91 7.15 -16.63
C PHE A 216 -2.24 6.91 -15.89
N ALA A 217 -2.28 7.08 -14.58
CA ALA A 217 -3.54 7.09 -13.84
C ALA A 217 -4.27 8.43 -13.99
N LEU A 218 -3.54 9.55 -13.99
CA LEU A 218 -4.08 10.90 -14.06
C LEU A 218 -4.80 11.18 -15.38
N ILE A 219 -4.16 10.84 -16.50
CA ILE A 219 -4.69 11.18 -17.85
C ILE A 219 -6.14 10.72 -18.05
N PRO A 220 -6.52 9.47 -17.77
CA PRO A 220 -7.91 9.05 -17.92
C PRO A 220 -8.87 9.67 -16.91
N MET A 221 -8.39 10.20 -15.77
CA MET A 221 -9.25 10.84 -14.76
C MET A 221 -9.60 12.30 -15.13
N LEU A 222 -8.79 12.96 -15.99
CA LEU A 222 -8.98 14.36 -16.37
C LEU A 222 -10.42 14.68 -16.80
N PRO A 223 -11.08 13.93 -17.71
CA PRO A 223 -12.42 14.28 -18.16
C PRO A 223 -13.52 14.06 -17.12
N PHE A 224 -13.27 13.33 -16.04
CA PHE A 224 -14.26 12.96 -15.03
C PHE A 224 -14.09 13.69 -13.69
N ALA A 225 -13.04 14.49 -13.54
CA ALA A 225 -12.79 15.26 -12.32
C ALA A 225 -13.71 16.50 -12.24
N ASP A 226 -14.25 16.75 -11.06
CA ASP A 226 -15.03 17.96 -10.79
C ASP A 226 -14.08 19.09 -10.37
N TYR A 227 -13.66 19.88 -11.37
CA TYR A 227 -12.79 21.04 -11.16
C TYR A 227 -13.46 22.14 -10.35
N SER A 228 -14.81 22.23 -10.41
CA SER A 228 -15.58 23.22 -9.67
C SER A 228 -15.51 22.95 -8.16
N ALA A 229 -15.67 21.67 -7.76
CA ALA A 229 -15.55 21.28 -6.37
C ALA A 229 -14.11 21.55 -5.84
N VAL A 230 -13.07 21.21 -6.61
CA VAL A 230 -11.67 21.48 -6.22
C VAL A 230 -11.41 22.98 -6.10
N GLY A 231 -11.85 23.77 -7.08
CA GLY A 231 -11.70 25.23 -7.08
C GLY A 231 -12.42 25.90 -5.93
N GLY A 232 -13.66 25.48 -5.65
CA GLY A 232 -14.47 25.98 -4.53
C GLY A 232 -13.83 25.69 -3.17
N PHE A 233 -13.35 24.45 -2.97
CA PHE A 233 -12.65 24.05 -1.76
C PHE A 233 -11.39 24.88 -1.52
N ILE A 234 -10.57 25.09 -2.56
CA ILE A 234 -9.36 25.90 -2.45
C ILE A 234 -9.72 27.36 -2.18
N ALA A 235 -10.73 27.92 -2.86
CA ALA A 235 -11.14 29.32 -2.74
C ALA A 235 -11.70 29.68 -1.35
N GLU A 236 -12.34 28.71 -0.65
CA GLU A 236 -12.88 28.90 0.70
C GLU A 236 -11.80 29.27 1.72
N SER A 237 -10.66 28.57 1.71
CA SER A 237 -9.52 28.84 2.60
C SER A 237 -8.21 28.38 2.00
N PRO A 238 -7.58 29.14 1.08
CA PRO A 238 -6.35 28.71 0.39
C PRO A 238 -5.20 28.36 1.35
N ALA A 239 -5.06 29.12 2.44
CA ALA A 239 -3.98 28.94 3.41
C ALA A 239 -4.02 27.62 4.20
N THR A 240 -5.23 27.02 4.31
CA THR A 240 -5.43 25.73 5.00
C THR A 240 -5.66 24.58 4.03
N HIS A 241 -6.42 24.81 2.97
CA HIS A 241 -6.85 23.73 2.08
C HIS A 241 -5.76 23.29 1.09
N ILE A 242 -4.87 24.19 0.65
CA ILE A 242 -3.72 23.80 -0.18
C ILE A 242 -2.74 22.93 0.62
N PRO A 243 -2.25 23.31 1.82
CA PRO A 243 -1.43 22.42 2.64
C PRO A 243 -2.11 21.09 2.97
N TYR A 244 -3.43 21.09 3.23
CA TYR A 244 -4.21 19.88 3.48
C TYR A 244 -4.15 18.91 2.29
N LEU A 245 -4.39 19.38 1.07
CA LEU A 245 -4.31 18.57 -0.15
C LEU A 245 -2.89 18.06 -0.41
N ILE A 246 -1.85 18.87 -0.12
CA ILE A 246 -0.45 18.45 -0.24
C ILE A 246 -0.12 17.35 0.76
N VAL A 247 -0.50 17.50 2.04
CA VAL A 247 -0.29 16.47 3.07
C VAL A 247 -1.06 15.19 2.71
N TYR A 248 -2.31 15.32 2.23
CA TYR A 248 -3.08 14.19 1.73
C TYR A 248 -2.36 13.45 0.60
N ALA A 249 -1.85 14.16 -0.40
CA ALA A 249 -1.13 13.56 -1.51
C ALA A 249 0.18 12.89 -1.06
N LEU A 250 0.92 13.51 -0.13
CA LEU A 250 2.14 12.95 0.42
C LEU A 250 1.88 11.67 1.22
N VAL A 251 0.94 11.71 2.16
CA VAL A 251 0.69 10.63 3.11
C VAL A 251 -0.13 9.50 2.51
N ALA A 252 -1.12 9.81 1.68
CA ALA A 252 -2.02 8.80 1.13
C ALA A 252 -1.56 8.20 -0.21
N ALA A 253 -0.56 8.82 -0.88
CA ALA A 253 -0.12 8.32 -2.18
C ALA A 253 1.41 8.33 -2.36
N LEU A 254 2.10 9.47 -2.24
CA LEU A 254 3.51 9.54 -2.62
C LEU A 254 4.38 8.69 -1.70
N LEU A 255 4.33 8.94 -0.39
CA LEU A 255 5.16 8.25 0.59
C LEU A 255 4.90 6.73 0.63
N PRO A 256 3.65 6.26 0.79
CA PRO A 256 3.40 4.81 0.88
C PRO A 256 3.80 4.07 -0.40
N ASN A 257 3.49 4.62 -1.57
CA ASN A 257 3.86 3.97 -2.83
C ASN A 257 5.39 3.92 -3.03
N LEU A 258 6.12 4.96 -2.63
CA LEU A 258 7.60 4.93 -2.68
C LEU A 258 8.18 3.90 -1.73
N LEU A 259 7.69 3.83 -0.48
CA LEU A 259 8.13 2.83 0.49
C LEU A 259 7.83 1.41 0.02
N PHE A 260 6.64 1.20 -0.55
CA PHE A 260 6.22 -0.06 -1.12
C PHE A 260 7.11 -0.48 -2.32
N ASN A 261 7.39 0.44 -3.25
CA ASN A 261 8.28 0.21 -4.38
C ASN A 261 9.72 -0.11 -3.95
N ILE A 262 10.20 0.58 -2.91
CA ILE A 262 11.55 0.32 -2.36
C ILE A 262 11.59 -1.05 -1.69
N ALA A 263 10.52 -1.48 -1.00
CA ALA A 263 10.47 -2.76 -0.31
C ALA A 263 10.68 -3.96 -1.26
N PHE A 264 10.21 -3.89 -2.51
CA PHE A 264 10.41 -4.95 -3.52
C PHE A 264 11.87 -5.19 -3.89
N LYS A 265 12.76 -4.24 -3.64
CA LYS A 265 14.21 -4.44 -3.85
C LYS A 265 14.85 -5.36 -2.81
N PHE A 266 14.16 -5.62 -1.71
CA PHE A 266 14.72 -6.32 -0.55
C PHE A 266 13.91 -7.55 -0.14
N MET A 267 12.66 -7.67 -0.58
CA MET A 267 11.75 -8.73 -0.14
C MET A 267 10.85 -9.20 -1.29
N ASP A 268 10.44 -10.48 -1.19
CA ASP A 268 9.47 -11.08 -2.11
C ASP A 268 8.12 -10.32 -2.06
N SER A 269 7.46 -10.23 -3.22
CA SER A 269 6.21 -9.50 -3.39
C SER A 269 5.08 -10.00 -2.47
N SER A 270 5.03 -11.30 -2.23
CA SER A 270 4.05 -11.91 -1.31
C SER A 270 4.22 -11.42 0.13
N ILE A 271 5.46 -11.27 0.60
CA ILE A 271 5.76 -10.76 1.96
C ILE A 271 5.38 -9.29 2.07
N VAL A 272 5.81 -8.47 1.11
CA VAL A 272 5.49 -7.04 1.04
C VAL A 272 3.98 -6.82 1.08
N SER A 273 3.22 -7.59 0.27
CA SER A 273 1.77 -7.50 0.22
C SER A 273 1.09 -7.88 1.54
N ILE A 274 1.49 -9.00 2.18
CA ILE A 274 0.90 -9.43 3.47
C ILE A 274 1.16 -8.39 4.56
N LEU A 275 2.38 -7.86 4.65
CA LEU A 275 2.74 -6.87 5.67
C LEU A 275 1.96 -5.56 5.50
N ALA A 276 1.85 -5.06 4.27
CA ALA A 276 1.12 -3.84 3.98
C ALA A 276 -0.39 -4.00 4.20
N SER A 277 -0.99 -5.09 3.67
CA SER A 277 -2.43 -5.36 3.80
C SER A 277 -2.87 -5.63 5.24
N GLY A 278 -1.97 -6.12 6.10
CA GLY A 278 -2.25 -6.25 7.53
C GLY A 278 -2.15 -4.91 8.28
N ALA A 279 -1.17 -4.08 7.92
CA ALA A 279 -0.97 -2.80 8.58
C ALA A 279 -2.06 -1.76 8.26
N GLU A 280 -2.63 -1.81 7.06
CA GLU A 280 -3.64 -0.86 6.58
C GLU A 280 -4.92 -0.84 7.44
N PRO A 281 -5.67 -1.94 7.63
CA PRO A 281 -6.89 -1.92 8.44
C PRO A 281 -6.60 -1.70 9.93
N THR A 282 -5.46 -2.17 10.42
CA THR A 282 -5.03 -1.94 11.81
C THR A 282 -4.83 -0.45 12.09
N SER A 283 -4.19 0.27 11.17
CA SER A 283 -3.98 1.71 11.31
C SER A 283 -5.27 2.50 11.07
N ALA A 284 -6.13 2.06 10.15
CA ALA A 284 -7.45 2.67 9.92
C ALA A 284 -8.29 2.67 11.21
N LEU A 285 -8.30 1.55 11.94
CA LEU A 285 -8.96 1.45 13.24
C LEU A 285 -8.33 2.39 14.27
N PHE A 286 -6.99 2.45 14.33
CA PHE A 286 -6.28 3.33 15.25
C PHE A 286 -6.61 4.81 14.99
N PHE A 287 -6.58 5.24 13.72
CA PHE A 287 -6.93 6.62 13.35
C PHE A 287 -8.43 6.91 13.52
N GLY A 288 -9.31 5.92 13.30
CA GLY A 288 -10.74 6.01 13.60
C GLY A 288 -10.99 6.31 15.07
N LEU A 289 -10.30 5.59 15.96
CA LEU A 289 -10.36 5.84 17.41
C LEU A 289 -9.80 7.23 17.77
N LEU A 290 -8.62 7.58 17.25
CA LEU A 290 -7.91 8.79 17.64
C LEU A 290 -8.61 10.06 17.15
N VAL A 291 -9.06 10.08 15.88
CA VAL A 291 -9.62 11.28 15.23
C VAL A 291 -11.14 11.38 15.43
N TYR A 292 -11.84 10.26 15.30
CA TYR A 292 -13.30 10.22 15.32
C TYR A 292 -13.87 9.66 16.64
N ARG A 293 -13.01 9.18 17.56
CA ARG A 293 -13.39 8.53 18.83
C ARG A 293 -14.28 7.30 18.60
N GLU A 294 -14.13 6.64 17.47
CA GLU A 294 -14.81 5.40 17.16
C GLU A 294 -14.22 4.28 18.01
N VAL A 295 -14.98 3.82 19.03
CA VAL A 295 -14.51 2.75 19.91
C VAL A 295 -14.56 1.43 19.14
N PRO A 296 -13.45 0.71 19.03
CA PRO A 296 -13.45 -0.59 18.36
C PRO A 296 -14.32 -1.58 19.14
N THR A 297 -15.04 -2.42 18.40
CA THR A 297 -15.78 -3.53 18.98
C THR A 297 -14.84 -4.59 19.55
N VAL A 298 -15.38 -5.52 20.34
CA VAL A 298 -14.59 -6.64 20.89
C VAL A 298 -13.97 -7.46 19.74
N PHE A 299 -14.74 -7.74 18.69
CA PHE A 299 -14.22 -8.45 17.52
C PHE A 299 -13.17 -7.64 16.78
N GLY A 300 -13.35 -6.32 16.64
CA GLY A 300 -12.37 -5.42 16.04
C GLY A 300 -11.05 -5.42 16.82
N PHE A 301 -11.11 -5.43 18.16
CA PHE A 301 -9.91 -5.53 19.00
C PHE A 301 -9.20 -6.89 18.83
N VAL A 302 -9.94 -8.00 18.84
CA VAL A 302 -9.38 -9.35 18.61
C VAL A 302 -8.76 -9.45 17.22
N GLY A 303 -9.44 -8.91 16.20
CA GLY A 303 -8.94 -8.86 14.83
C GLY A 303 -7.62 -8.09 14.73
N THR A 304 -7.52 -6.93 15.41
CA THR A 304 -6.27 -6.14 15.46
C THR A 304 -5.12 -6.94 16.06
N VAL A 305 -5.35 -7.59 17.20
CA VAL A 305 -4.33 -8.43 17.85
C VAL A 305 -3.87 -9.56 16.94
N LEU A 306 -4.81 -10.24 16.28
CA LEU A 306 -4.50 -11.32 15.35
C LEU A 306 -3.64 -10.86 14.18
N VAL A 307 -3.96 -9.71 13.57
CA VAL A 307 -3.17 -9.12 12.49
C VAL A 307 -1.76 -8.75 12.96
N ILE A 308 -1.64 -8.08 14.10
CA ILE A 308 -0.32 -7.69 14.65
C ILE A 308 0.53 -8.93 14.92
N VAL A 309 -0.03 -9.99 15.51
CA VAL A 309 0.68 -11.26 15.75
C VAL A 309 1.14 -11.89 14.44
N ALA A 310 0.28 -11.90 13.40
CA ALA A 310 0.63 -12.43 12.08
C ALA A 310 1.79 -11.65 11.45
N ILE A 311 1.77 -10.31 11.52
CA ILE A 311 2.85 -9.44 11.03
C ILE A 311 4.17 -9.75 11.78
N ILE A 312 4.13 -9.90 13.10
CA ILE A 312 5.32 -10.21 13.91
C ILE A 312 5.89 -11.59 13.56
N ILE A 313 5.03 -12.60 13.40
CA ILE A 313 5.46 -13.97 13.03
C ILE A 313 6.12 -13.95 11.65
N LEU A 314 5.48 -13.31 10.66
CA LEU A 314 6.02 -13.22 9.31
C LEU A 314 7.36 -12.47 9.29
N SER A 315 7.45 -11.35 10.00
CA SER A 315 8.68 -10.56 10.10
C SER A 315 9.83 -11.36 10.73
N LYS A 316 9.55 -12.15 11.77
CA LYS A 316 10.56 -13.05 12.39
C LYS A 316 10.98 -14.18 11.46
N ALA A 317 10.04 -14.80 10.74
CA ALA A 317 10.33 -15.87 9.79
C ALA A 317 11.22 -15.37 8.64
N VAL A 318 10.93 -14.19 8.10
CA VAL A 318 11.77 -13.53 7.08
C VAL A 318 13.16 -13.22 7.61
N SER A 319 13.25 -12.68 8.84
CA SER A 319 14.55 -12.40 9.48
C SER A 319 15.37 -13.66 9.74
N ALA A 320 14.72 -14.80 9.98
CA ALA A 320 15.41 -16.10 10.20
C ALA A 320 15.80 -16.81 8.88
N GLY A 321 15.47 -16.24 7.71
CA GLY A 321 15.77 -16.84 6.41
C GLY A 321 14.92 -18.09 6.08
N LYS A 322 13.73 -18.19 6.70
CA LYS A 322 12.76 -19.29 6.52
C LYS A 322 11.63 -18.88 5.61
#